data_4469f6d24228104ed21ef377c422b4f0
#
_entry.id   4469f6d24228104ed21ef377c422b4f0
#
_cell.length_a   1.000
_cell.length_b   1.000
_cell.length_c   1.000
_cell.angle_alpha   90.00
_cell.angle_beta   90.00
_cell.angle_gamma   90.00
#
_symmetry.space_group_name_H-M   'P 1'
#
loop_
_entity.id
_entity.type
_entity.pdbx_description
1 polymer ?
#
loop_
_entity_poly.entity_id
_entity_poly.type
_entity_poly.pdbx_seq_one_letter_code
_entity_poly.pdbx_strand_id
1 'polypeptide(L)'
;MRKTKIHALALLPILLFCSSLNAQKLWTLDECLTYALEHNLSLKQNELAVRDAENTLLQAKMRRLPSLNGSASNVYNFGRSIDPLTNANVQRNSANWRFGLSSGLVLFNGFQIQNSIQQQRNMVYASRFDEEVAKNDIGMSLANAYLQVLFAKELVKINTEQKKSTALQLERAEKFYEAGRVAESAVLEMKAQLANDHLNLVNATNQEWMARVTLFQMLMLSPDSNDVAVPEISEVPDAGVVSAGHLLSLYQEKAPELKAAESRVNASQYGWKVAQGAYSPQLAISANLGTIYSDQALMPVYGPTLFYQQYYDANGVPIAQVPLPNVTGTQTTPFGDQMNNNFGQTVALSLTIPIFNNYQTKGGVRRAEINYQNTVLAKQIT
;
A
#
# COMPACT_ATOMS: atom_id res chain seq x y z
N MET A 1 27.66 55.15 -59.19
CA MET A 1 27.14 54.35 -60.35
C MET A 1 27.04 52.89 -59.94
N ARG A 2 25.99 52.25 -60.42
CA ARG A 2 25.56 50.86 -60.34
C ARG A 2 24.65 50.50 -59.13
N LYS A 3 23.39 50.56 -59.46
CA LYS A 3 22.23 49.95 -58.70
C LYS A 3 22.28 48.44 -58.88
N THR A 4 22.31 47.68 -57.82
CA THR A 4 21.99 46.27 -57.83
C THR A 4 20.65 46.05 -57.22
N LYS A 5 19.68 45.58 -58.01
CA LYS A 5 18.35 45.18 -57.62
C LYS A 5 18.44 43.87 -56.88
N ILE A 6 18.00 43.84 -55.63
CA ILE A 6 17.80 42.62 -54.90
C ILE A 6 16.34 42.18 -55.13
N HIS A 7 16.16 41.07 -55.82
CA HIS A 7 14.88 40.39 -55.98
C HIS A 7 14.53 39.73 -54.64
N ALA A 8 13.56 40.31 -53.94
CA ALA A 8 12.92 39.66 -52.81
C ALA A 8 12.07 38.50 -53.35
N LEU A 9 12.60 37.28 -53.26
CA LEU A 9 11.86 36.06 -53.49
C LEU A 9 11.01 35.80 -52.24
N ALA A 10 9.72 36.10 -52.29
CA ALA A 10 8.76 35.78 -51.25
C ALA A 10 8.58 34.26 -51.25
N LEU A 11 9.27 33.57 -50.36
CA LEU A 11 9.01 32.18 -49.97
C LEU A 11 7.77 32.17 -49.10
N LEU A 12 6.63 31.86 -49.72
CA LEU A 12 5.36 31.54 -49.09
C LEU A 12 5.56 30.20 -48.29
N PRO A 13 5.53 30.17 -46.95
CA PRO A 13 5.48 28.90 -46.23
C PRO A 13 4.11 28.30 -46.49
N ILE A 14 4.04 27.26 -47.31
CA ILE A 14 2.91 26.33 -47.36
C ILE A 14 2.89 25.67 -45.98
N LEU A 15 2.12 26.23 -45.06
CA LEU A 15 1.65 25.56 -43.86
C LEU A 15 0.83 24.37 -44.33
N LEU A 16 1.48 23.24 -44.50
CA LEU A 16 0.84 21.94 -44.42
C LEU A 16 0.20 21.83 -43.04
N PHE A 17 -1.03 22.29 -42.95
CA PHE A 17 -1.97 21.90 -41.92
C PHE A 17 -2.19 20.41 -42.15
N CYS A 18 -1.31 19.58 -41.60
CA CYS A 18 -1.66 18.21 -41.27
C CYS A 18 -2.79 18.30 -40.25
N SER A 19 -4.03 18.47 -40.74
CA SER A 19 -5.18 18.04 -39.99
C SER A 19 -4.94 16.57 -39.75
N SER A 20 -4.45 16.25 -38.54
CA SER A 20 -4.53 14.91 -38.00
C SER A 20 -6.01 14.53 -38.09
N LEU A 21 -6.36 13.83 -39.17
CA LEU A 21 -7.58 13.04 -39.22
C LEU A 21 -7.45 12.16 -37.96
N ASN A 22 -8.19 12.52 -36.93
CA ASN A 22 -8.41 11.66 -35.78
C ASN A 22 -9.22 10.48 -36.31
N ALA A 23 -8.57 9.54 -37.02
CA ALA A 23 -9.15 8.26 -37.33
C ALA A 23 -9.46 7.62 -35.96
N GLN A 24 -10.72 7.40 -35.68
CA GLN A 24 -11.13 6.67 -34.49
C GLN A 24 -10.38 5.34 -34.49
N LYS A 25 -9.59 5.10 -33.43
CA LYS A 25 -8.92 3.82 -33.27
C LYS A 25 -9.98 2.77 -32.95
N LEU A 26 -10.04 1.74 -33.79
CA LEU A 26 -10.89 0.57 -33.55
C LEU A 26 -10.15 -0.39 -32.64
N TRP A 27 -10.72 -0.67 -31.49
CA TRP A 27 -10.16 -1.55 -30.49
C TRP A 27 -10.79 -2.93 -30.56
N THR A 28 -9.96 -3.96 -30.65
CA THR A 28 -10.37 -5.35 -30.45
C THR A 28 -10.47 -5.68 -28.96
N LEU A 29 -11.17 -6.76 -28.61
CA LEU A 29 -11.26 -7.21 -27.21
C LEU A 29 -9.87 -7.51 -26.62
N ASP A 30 -9.00 -8.18 -27.39
CA ASP A 30 -7.64 -8.54 -26.96
C ASP A 30 -6.75 -7.30 -26.72
N GLU A 31 -6.87 -6.28 -27.60
CA GLU A 31 -6.17 -5.00 -27.39
C GLU A 31 -6.69 -4.28 -26.15
N CYS A 32 -8.00 -4.27 -25.93
CA CYS A 32 -8.60 -3.70 -24.72
C CYS A 32 -8.11 -4.42 -23.47
N LEU A 33 -8.07 -5.75 -23.50
CA LEU A 33 -7.59 -6.56 -22.36
C LEU A 33 -6.13 -6.29 -22.06
N THR A 34 -5.27 -6.34 -23.09
CA THR A 34 -3.82 -6.06 -22.92
C THR A 34 -3.59 -4.66 -22.36
N TYR A 35 -4.28 -3.67 -22.90
CA TYR A 35 -4.16 -2.30 -22.43
C TYR A 35 -4.67 -2.11 -21.00
N ALA A 36 -5.79 -2.75 -20.64
CA ALA A 36 -6.33 -2.71 -19.29
C ALA A 36 -5.37 -3.33 -18.26
N LEU A 37 -4.76 -4.48 -18.60
CA LEU A 37 -3.78 -5.14 -17.73
C LEU A 37 -2.54 -4.29 -17.45
N GLU A 38 -2.15 -3.42 -18.38
CA GLU A 38 -0.98 -2.54 -18.22
C GLU A 38 -1.31 -1.21 -17.51
N HIS A 39 -2.52 -0.68 -17.72
CA HIS A 39 -2.84 0.70 -17.34
C HIS A 39 -3.91 0.81 -16.24
N ASN A 40 -4.66 -0.24 -15.95
CA ASN A 40 -5.77 -0.17 -14.99
C ASN A 40 -5.28 0.13 -13.58
N LEU A 41 -5.86 1.17 -12.94
CA LEU A 41 -5.45 1.62 -11.60
C LEU A 41 -5.82 0.62 -10.50
N SER A 42 -6.92 -0.11 -10.64
CA SER A 42 -7.31 -1.13 -9.66
C SER A 42 -6.28 -2.26 -9.61
N LEU A 43 -5.76 -2.67 -10.78
CA LEU A 43 -4.70 -3.67 -10.83
C LEU A 43 -3.39 -3.16 -10.21
N LYS A 44 -3.01 -1.91 -10.48
CA LYS A 44 -1.85 -1.28 -9.82
C LYS A 44 -2.01 -1.20 -8.30
N GLN A 45 -3.23 -1.00 -7.80
CA GLN A 45 -3.49 -1.07 -6.35
C GLN A 45 -3.25 -2.48 -5.79
N ASN A 46 -3.65 -3.53 -6.50
CA ASN A 46 -3.36 -4.92 -6.08
C ASN A 46 -1.86 -5.24 -6.14
N GLU A 47 -1.13 -4.78 -7.15
CA GLU A 47 0.35 -4.89 -7.19
C GLU A 47 1.01 -4.20 -5.98
N LEU A 48 0.53 -3.02 -5.61
CA LEU A 48 1.03 -2.31 -4.42
C LEU A 48 0.69 -3.07 -3.14
N ALA A 49 -0.48 -3.72 -3.05
CA ALA A 49 -0.84 -4.56 -1.91
C ALA A 49 0.08 -5.79 -1.79
N VAL A 50 0.50 -6.40 -2.90
CA VAL A 50 1.52 -7.47 -2.91
C VAL A 50 2.86 -6.94 -2.38
N ARG A 51 3.32 -5.78 -2.85
CA ARG A 51 4.58 -5.17 -2.40
C ARG A 51 4.53 -4.80 -0.90
N ASP A 52 3.39 -4.35 -0.41
CA ASP A 52 3.19 -4.08 1.03
C ASP A 52 3.26 -5.37 1.86
N ALA A 53 2.61 -6.44 1.40
CA ALA A 53 2.71 -7.76 2.03
C ALA A 53 4.16 -8.28 2.03
N GLU A 54 4.92 -8.11 0.93
CA GLU A 54 6.34 -8.47 0.85
C GLU A 54 7.21 -7.66 1.81
N ASN A 55 6.95 -6.35 1.93
CA ASN A 55 7.62 -5.49 2.91
C ASN A 55 7.31 -5.93 4.35
N THR A 56 6.06 -6.27 4.65
CA THR A 56 5.66 -6.81 5.96
C THR A 56 6.36 -8.13 6.27
N LEU A 57 6.51 -9.02 5.28
CA LEU A 57 7.31 -10.24 5.40
C LEU A 57 8.79 -9.91 5.67
N LEU A 58 9.35 -8.94 4.98
CA LEU A 58 10.73 -8.49 5.22
C LEU A 58 10.88 -7.98 6.65
N GLN A 59 9.98 -7.14 7.14
CA GLN A 59 9.98 -6.67 8.53
C GLN A 59 9.91 -7.83 9.53
N ALA A 60 9.05 -8.82 9.27
CA ALA A 60 8.97 -10.01 10.11
C ALA A 60 10.29 -10.82 10.14
N LYS A 61 10.98 -10.93 9.00
CA LYS A 61 12.32 -11.55 8.91
C LYS A 61 13.37 -10.74 9.67
N MET A 62 13.34 -9.42 9.57
CA MET A 62 14.33 -8.51 10.21
C MET A 62 14.20 -8.50 11.74
N ARG A 63 13.06 -8.91 12.31
CA ARG A 63 12.91 -9.10 13.78
C ARG A 63 13.88 -10.13 14.38
N ARG A 64 14.57 -10.91 13.56
CA ARG A 64 15.66 -11.81 13.97
C ARG A 64 16.99 -11.10 14.19
N LEU A 65 17.11 -9.85 13.75
CA LEU A 65 18.30 -9.05 13.87
C LEU A 65 18.20 -8.12 15.08
N PRO A 66 19.33 -7.73 15.67
CA PRO A 66 19.32 -6.74 16.72
C PRO A 66 18.83 -5.37 16.21
N SER A 67 18.02 -4.70 17.01
CA SER A 67 17.72 -3.29 16.78
C SER A 67 18.92 -2.42 17.20
N LEU A 68 19.07 -1.24 16.61
CA LEU A 68 20.05 -0.24 17.04
C LEU A 68 19.37 1.13 17.05
N ASN A 69 19.34 1.77 18.21
CA ASN A 69 18.72 3.07 18.41
C ASN A 69 19.71 4.04 19.05
N GLY A 70 19.84 5.24 18.52
CA GLY A 70 20.57 6.35 19.10
C GLY A 70 19.62 7.33 19.78
N SER A 71 20.00 7.86 20.93
CA SER A 71 19.24 8.88 21.63
C SER A 71 20.15 9.99 22.13
N ALA A 72 19.67 11.23 22.06
CA ALA A 72 20.26 12.39 22.70
C ALA A 72 19.13 13.18 23.37
N SER A 73 19.30 13.55 24.61
CA SER A 73 18.34 14.34 25.35
C SER A 73 19.05 15.40 26.19
N ASN A 74 18.40 16.56 26.30
CA ASN A 74 18.79 17.62 27.19
C ASN A 74 17.63 17.90 28.14
N VAL A 75 17.94 17.92 29.43
CA VAL A 75 16.96 18.17 30.51
C VAL A 75 17.42 19.37 31.33
N TYR A 76 16.61 20.42 31.35
CA TYR A 76 16.80 21.55 32.24
C TYR A 76 15.92 21.36 33.48
N ASN A 77 16.56 21.33 34.65
CA ASN A 77 15.89 21.28 35.94
C ASN A 77 15.95 22.65 36.60
N PHE A 78 14.81 23.15 37.07
CA PHE A 78 14.68 24.43 37.76
C PHE A 78 14.31 24.18 39.22
N GLY A 79 15.07 24.78 40.13
CA GLY A 79 14.84 24.63 41.56
C GLY A 79 15.71 23.55 42.23
N ARG A 80 15.15 22.86 43.23
CA ARG A 80 15.89 21.80 43.96
C ARG A 80 15.81 20.49 43.20
N SER A 81 16.97 19.94 42.85
CA SER A 81 17.08 18.62 42.18
C SER A 81 18.24 17.81 42.70
N ILE A 82 18.25 16.51 42.40
CA ILE A 82 19.41 15.64 42.65
C ILE A 82 20.21 15.60 41.34
N ASP A 83 21.49 15.96 41.41
CA ASP A 83 22.39 15.82 40.27
C ASP A 83 22.62 14.33 40.00
N PRO A 84 22.33 13.84 38.77
CA PRO A 84 22.41 12.42 38.47
C PRO A 84 23.83 11.85 38.42
N LEU A 85 24.86 12.71 38.43
CA LEU A 85 26.25 12.34 38.36
C LEU A 85 26.89 12.28 39.75
N THR A 86 26.65 13.33 40.55
CA THR A 86 27.25 13.47 41.92
C THR A 86 26.35 12.93 43.00
N ASN A 87 25.08 12.62 42.68
CA ASN A 87 24.01 12.24 43.60
C ASN A 87 23.81 13.27 44.76
N ALA A 88 24.22 14.51 44.55
CA ALA A 88 24.09 15.61 45.51
C ALA A 88 22.78 16.37 45.29
N ASN A 89 22.20 16.89 46.41
CA ASN A 89 21.09 17.83 46.32
C ASN A 89 21.63 19.19 45.88
N VAL A 90 21.21 19.62 44.69
CA VAL A 90 21.55 20.95 44.14
C VAL A 90 20.30 21.84 44.13
N GLN A 91 20.45 23.03 44.68
CA GLN A 91 19.37 24.04 44.72
C GLN A 91 19.64 25.16 43.72
N ARG A 92 19.84 24.78 42.49
CA ARG A 92 20.03 25.68 41.35
C ARG A 92 19.63 25.01 40.07
N ASN A 93 19.42 25.79 39.04
CA ASN A 93 19.11 25.27 37.71
C ASN A 93 20.26 24.42 37.19
N SER A 94 19.97 23.28 36.63
CA SER A 94 20.94 22.38 36.02
C SER A 94 20.53 21.97 34.63
N ALA A 95 21.51 21.86 33.75
CA ALA A 95 21.38 21.34 32.41
C ALA A 95 22.10 20.00 32.28
N ASN A 96 21.36 18.95 31.96
CA ASN A 96 21.92 17.61 31.84
C ASN A 96 21.71 17.09 30.43
N TRP A 97 22.81 16.76 29.75
CA TRP A 97 22.79 16.10 28.44
C TRP A 97 23.04 14.63 28.64
N ARG A 98 22.23 13.82 27.99
CA ARG A 98 22.38 12.37 27.97
C ARG A 98 22.45 11.89 26.54
N PHE A 99 23.48 11.09 26.24
CA PHE A 99 23.69 10.45 24.97
C PHE A 99 23.68 8.94 25.18
N GLY A 100 23.00 8.21 24.27
CA GLY A 100 22.90 6.77 24.38
C GLY A 100 22.76 6.05 23.05
N LEU A 101 23.30 4.84 22.99
CA LEU A 101 23.05 3.84 21.98
C LEU A 101 22.47 2.61 22.65
N SER A 102 21.36 2.10 22.15
CA SER A 102 20.74 0.89 22.66
C SER A 102 20.51 -0.13 21.55
N SER A 103 20.79 -1.38 21.86
CA SER A 103 20.55 -2.51 20.96
C SER A 103 19.82 -3.61 21.72
N GLY A 104 18.85 -4.26 21.06
CA GLY A 104 18.11 -5.36 21.66
C GLY A 104 17.85 -6.47 20.63
N LEU A 105 17.95 -7.72 21.09
CA LEU A 105 17.70 -8.91 20.30
C LEU A 105 16.93 -9.93 21.13
N VAL A 106 15.83 -10.42 20.57
CA VAL A 106 15.09 -11.55 21.13
C VAL A 106 15.75 -12.85 20.68
N LEU A 107 16.33 -13.61 21.60
CA LEU A 107 16.98 -14.88 21.32
C LEU A 107 15.97 -16.02 21.22
N PHE A 108 14.95 -16.01 22.08
CA PHE A 108 13.87 -16.99 22.11
C PHE A 108 12.58 -16.36 22.62
N ASN A 109 11.45 -16.68 21.97
CA ASN A 109 10.11 -16.23 22.36
C ASN A 109 9.03 -17.27 22.04
N GLY A 110 9.29 -18.54 22.27
CA GLY A 110 8.32 -19.58 21.97
C GLY A 110 7.99 -19.72 20.48
N PHE A 111 8.97 -19.53 19.60
CA PHE A 111 8.84 -19.61 18.15
C PHE A 111 7.89 -18.56 17.51
N GLN A 112 7.53 -17.51 18.26
CA GLN A 112 6.63 -16.48 17.74
C GLN A 112 7.20 -15.80 16.48
N ILE A 113 8.51 -15.47 16.46
CA ILE A 113 9.16 -14.85 15.30
C ILE A 113 9.10 -15.78 14.09
N GLN A 114 9.41 -17.07 14.28
CA GLN A 114 9.41 -18.07 13.20
C GLN A 114 8.01 -18.27 12.62
N ASN A 115 7.00 -18.42 13.50
CA ASN A 115 5.61 -18.57 13.09
C ASN A 115 5.05 -17.29 12.45
N SER A 116 5.45 -16.11 12.94
CA SER A 116 5.10 -14.82 12.34
C SER A 116 5.64 -14.70 10.90
N ILE A 117 6.87 -15.17 10.64
CA ILE A 117 7.43 -15.19 9.28
C ILE A 117 6.62 -16.11 8.38
N GLN A 118 6.21 -17.29 8.86
CA GLN A 118 5.36 -18.19 8.07
C GLN A 118 3.97 -17.62 7.84
N GLN A 119 3.41 -16.95 8.83
CA GLN A 119 2.16 -16.20 8.70
C GLN A 119 2.25 -15.16 7.58
N GLN A 120 3.27 -14.28 7.63
CA GLN A 120 3.42 -13.23 6.62
C GLN A 120 3.76 -13.80 5.24
N ARG A 121 4.50 -14.92 5.16
CA ARG A 121 4.75 -15.60 3.89
C ARG A 121 3.44 -16.08 3.22
N ASN A 122 2.55 -16.68 4.00
CA ASN A 122 1.25 -17.11 3.48
C ASN A 122 0.36 -15.91 3.12
N MET A 123 0.48 -14.77 3.82
CA MET A 123 -0.21 -13.52 3.42
C MET A 123 0.30 -12.99 2.08
N VAL A 124 1.62 -13.08 1.80
CA VAL A 124 2.16 -12.72 0.47
C VAL A 124 1.57 -13.64 -0.62
N TYR A 125 1.46 -14.95 -0.36
CA TYR A 125 0.81 -15.85 -1.33
C TYR A 125 -0.65 -15.48 -1.55
N ALA A 126 -1.40 -15.19 -0.47
CA ALA A 126 -2.78 -14.75 -0.58
C ALA A 126 -2.89 -13.48 -1.45
N SER A 127 -2.08 -12.46 -1.18
CA SER A 127 -2.09 -11.20 -1.96
C SER A 127 -1.73 -11.41 -3.43
N ARG A 128 -0.83 -12.32 -3.76
CA ARG A 128 -0.49 -12.65 -5.15
C ARG A 128 -1.64 -13.33 -5.87
N PHE A 129 -2.32 -14.26 -5.21
CA PHE A 129 -3.53 -14.87 -5.79
C PHE A 129 -4.69 -13.87 -5.90
N ASP A 130 -4.81 -12.93 -4.96
CA ASP A 130 -5.78 -11.83 -5.06
C ASP A 130 -5.51 -10.93 -6.28
N GLU A 131 -4.24 -10.70 -6.62
CA GLU A 131 -3.86 -9.99 -7.85
C GLU A 131 -4.28 -10.79 -9.10
N GLU A 132 -4.14 -12.13 -9.10
CA GLU A 132 -4.63 -12.98 -10.20
C GLU A 132 -6.17 -12.94 -10.31
N VAL A 133 -6.89 -12.97 -9.17
CA VAL A 133 -8.35 -12.78 -9.13
C VAL A 133 -8.72 -11.44 -9.75
N ALA A 134 -8.07 -10.36 -9.33
CA ALA A 134 -8.35 -9.04 -9.86
C ALA A 134 -8.10 -8.93 -11.38
N LYS A 135 -7.09 -9.63 -11.92
CA LYS A 135 -6.86 -9.72 -13.38
C LYS A 135 -8.03 -10.41 -14.10
N ASN A 136 -8.51 -11.51 -13.54
CA ASN A 136 -9.65 -12.25 -14.08
C ASN A 136 -10.94 -11.40 -14.02
N ASP A 137 -11.19 -10.72 -12.90
CA ASP A 137 -12.37 -9.87 -12.71
C ASP A 137 -12.39 -8.69 -13.68
N ILE A 138 -11.23 -8.05 -13.88
CA ILE A 138 -11.07 -6.98 -14.87
C ILE A 138 -11.33 -7.52 -16.28
N GLY A 139 -10.76 -8.69 -16.61
CA GLY A 139 -10.97 -9.32 -17.91
C GLY A 139 -12.44 -9.63 -18.18
N MET A 140 -13.14 -10.21 -17.21
CA MET A 140 -14.57 -10.52 -17.31
C MET A 140 -15.42 -9.25 -17.43
N SER A 141 -15.14 -8.25 -16.59
CA SER A 141 -15.87 -6.97 -16.60
C SER A 141 -15.67 -6.23 -17.93
N LEU A 142 -14.44 -6.26 -18.46
CA LEU A 142 -14.11 -5.64 -19.75
C LEU A 142 -14.81 -6.36 -20.92
N ALA A 143 -14.81 -7.70 -20.91
CA ALA A 143 -15.50 -8.49 -21.92
C ALA A 143 -17.01 -8.19 -21.92
N ASN A 144 -17.63 -8.11 -20.75
CA ASN A 144 -19.04 -7.75 -20.62
C ASN A 144 -19.33 -6.33 -21.14
N ALA A 145 -18.48 -5.35 -20.78
CA ALA A 145 -18.63 -3.98 -21.27
C ALA A 145 -18.44 -3.89 -22.80
N TYR A 146 -17.48 -4.63 -23.36
CA TYR A 146 -17.26 -4.71 -24.80
C TYR A 146 -18.48 -5.29 -25.55
N LEU A 147 -19.00 -6.42 -25.07
CA LEU A 147 -20.19 -7.04 -25.61
C LEU A 147 -21.41 -6.11 -25.52
N GLN A 148 -21.53 -5.34 -24.43
CA GLN A 148 -22.62 -4.36 -24.30
C GLN A 148 -22.54 -3.24 -25.35
N VAL A 149 -21.33 -2.79 -25.71
CA VAL A 149 -21.16 -1.82 -26.81
C VAL A 149 -21.56 -2.43 -28.14
N LEU A 150 -21.14 -3.67 -28.43
CA LEU A 150 -21.54 -4.37 -29.67
C LEU A 150 -23.03 -4.54 -29.76
N PHE A 151 -23.70 -4.95 -28.69
CA PHE A 151 -25.14 -5.08 -28.62
C PHE A 151 -25.84 -3.75 -28.87
N ALA A 152 -25.40 -2.68 -28.23
CA ALA A 152 -25.97 -1.35 -28.40
C ALA A 152 -25.80 -0.82 -29.83
N LYS A 153 -24.65 -1.08 -30.48
CA LYS A 153 -24.42 -0.75 -31.89
C LYS A 153 -25.41 -1.45 -32.81
N GLU A 154 -25.69 -2.73 -32.59
CA GLU A 154 -26.65 -3.48 -33.40
C GLU A 154 -28.07 -2.95 -33.19
N LEU A 155 -28.43 -2.54 -31.95
CA LEU A 155 -29.72 -1.88 -31.70
C LEU A 155 -29.87 -0.56 -32.47
N VAL A 156 -28.81 0.26 -32.55
CA VAL A 156 -28.81 1.50 -33.34
C VAL A 156 -29.06 1.18 -34.82
N LYS A 157 -28.38 0.17 -35.35
CA LYS A 157 -28.54 -0.27 -36.72
C LYS A 157 -29.97 -0.74 -37.01
N ILE A 158 -30.55 -1.60 -36.16
CA ILE A 158 -31.93 -2.10 -36.29
C ILE A 158 -32.91 -0.93 -36.25
N ASN A 159 -32.82 -0.01 -35.31
CA ASN A 159 -33.73 1.15 -35.22
C ASN A 159 -33.57 2.11 -36.41
N THR A 160 -32.36 2.22 -36.97
CA THR A 160 -32.08 3.02 -38.16
C THR A 160 -32.82 2.43 -39.37
N GLU A 161 -32.73 1.12 -39.63
CA GLU A 161 -33.42 0.45 -40.71
C GLU A 161 -34.95 0.44 -40.50
N GLN A 162 -35.44 0.30 -39.27
CA GLN A 162 -36.87 0.41 -38.94
C GLN A 162 -37.40 1.80 -39.29
N LYS A 163 -36.75 2.87 -38.83
CA LYS A 163 -37.13 4.25 -39.16
C LYS A 163 -37.15 4.50 -40.66
N LYS A 164 -36.16 3.98 -41.40
CA LYS A 164 -36.08 4.08 -42.86
C LYS A 164 -37.26 3.35 -43.54
N SER A 165 -37.58 2.14 -43.08
CA SER A 165 -38.73 1.37 -43.58
C SER A 165 -40.04 2.12 -43.36
N THR A 166 -40.27 2.65 -42.16
CA THR A 166 -41.49 3.41 -41.81
C THR A 166 -41.58 4.72 -42.63
N ALA A 167 -40.44 5.40 -42.88
CA ALA A 167 -40.41 6.58 -43.75
C ALA A 167 -40.86 6.26 -45.18
N LEU A 168 -40.43 5.13 -45.76
CA LEU A 168 -40.88 4.67 -47.06
C LEU A 168 -42.38 4.30 -47.09
N GLN A 169 -42.91 3.74 -46.00
CA GLN A 169 -44.33 3.44 -45.85
C GLN A 169 -45.15 4.72 -45.76
N LEU A 170 -44.66 5.74 -45.02
CA LEU A 170 -45.31 7.05 -44.96
C LEU A 170 -45.39 7.69 -46.37
N GLU A 171 -44.29 7.70 -47.13
CA GLU A 171 -44.27 8.25 -48.49
C GLU A 171 -45.29 7.56 -49.38
N ARG A 172 -45.46 6.24 -49.29
CA ARG A 172 -46.48 5.49 -50.00
C ARG A 172 -47.87 5.88 -49.53
N ALA A 173 -48.14 6.01 -48.26
CA ALA A 173 -49.43 6.41 -47.71
C ALA A 173 -49.82 7.82 -48.16
N GLU A 174 -48.88 8.77 -48.20
CA GLU A 174 -49.09 10.13 -48.71
C GLU A 174 -49.48 10.13 -50.18
N LYS A 175 -48.76 9.37 -51.03
CA LYS A 175 -49.14 9.21 -52.50
C LYS A 175 -50.51 8.57 -52.68
N PHE A 176 -50.92 7.60 -51.86
CA PHE A 176 -52.26 7.00 -51.93
C PHE A 176 -53.34 7.96 -51.43
N TYR A 177 -53.04 8.78 -50.44
CA TYR A 177 -53.93 9.81 -49.95
C TYR A 177 -54.17 10.88 -51.05
N GLU A 178 -53.13 11.38 -51.71
CA GLU A 178 -53.18 12.32 -52.80
C GLU A 178 -54.03 11.75 -54.01
N ALA A 179 -53.94 10.44 -54.22
CA ALA A 179 -54.72 9.73 -55.23
C ALA A 179 -56.16 9.39 -54.74
N GLY A 180 -56.56 9.82 -53.54
CA GLY A 180 -57.90 9.57 -52.98
C GLY A 180 -58.20 8.12 -52.62
N ARG A 181 -57.11 7.28 -52.39
CA ARG A 181 -57.27 5.84 -52.14
C ARG A 181 -57.26 5.46 -50.65
N VAL A 182 -56.80 6.32 -49.80
CA VAL A 182 -56.78 6.12 -48.35
C VAL A 182 -57.22 7.37 -47.58
N ALA A 183 -57.71 7.21 -46.36
CA ALA A 183 -58.13 8.32 -45.53
C ALA A 183 -56.88 9.07 -44.91
N GLU A 184 -57.03 10.32 -44.57
CA GLU A 184 -56.02 11.14 -43.93
C GLU A 184 -55.50 10.50 -42.60
N SER A 185 -56.39 9.80 -41.88
CA SER A 185 -56.05 9.10 -40.63
C SER A 185 -54.91 8.08 -40.84
N ALA A 186 -54.84 7.41 -42.00
CA ALA A 186 -53.74 6.46 -42.26
C ALA A 186 -52.41 7.15 -42.45
N VAL A 187 -52.36 8.35 -42.99
CA VAL A 187 -51.14 9.16 -43.09
C VAL A 187 -50.70 9.67 -41.71
N LEU A 188 -51.69 10.12 -40.93
CA LEU A 188 -51.40 10.59 -39.54
C LEU A 188 -50.89 9.44 -38.65
N GLU A 189 -51.41 8.23 -38.80
CA GLU A 189 -50.94 7.04 -38.12
C GLU A 189 -49.45 6.72 -38.47
N MET A 190 -49.12 6.75 -39.78
CA MET A 190 -47.73 6.54 -40.21
C MET A 190 -46.76 7.65 -39.73
N LYS A 191 -47.26 8.91 -39.67
CA LYS A 191 -46.47 10.00 -39.07
C LYS A 191 -46.19 9.77 -37.56
N ALA A 192 -47.22 9.33 -36.84
CA ALA A 192 -47.04 8.99 -35.41
C ALA A 192 -46.07 7.81 -35.23
N GLN A 193 -46.16 6.77 -36.09
CA GLN A 193 -45.22 5.65 -36.04
C GLN A 193 -43.77 6.08 -36.35
N LEU A 194 -43.58 6.92 -37.39
CA LEU A 194 -42.26 7.46 -37.72
C LEU A 194 -41.64 8.28 -36.55
N ALA A 195 -42.48 9.06 -35.87
CA ALA A 195 -42.05 9.81 -34.70
C ALA A 195 -41.62 8.88 -33.53
N ASN A 196 -42.35 7.79 -33.31
CA ASN A 196 -41.97 6.76 -32.31
C ASN A 196 -40.69 6.03 -32.71
N ASP A 197 -40.50 5.67 -33.98
CA ASP A 197 -39.27 5.03 -34.46
C ASP A 197 -38.07 5.98 -34.36
N HIS A 198 -38.30 7.29 -34.57
CA HIS A 198 -37.26 8.29 -34.33
C HIS A 198 -36.86 8.38 -32.83
N LEU A 199 -37.82 8.37 -31.91
CA LEU A 199 -37.58 8.35 -30.48
C LEU A 199 -36.78 7.09 -30.10
N ASN A 200 -37.15 5.92 -30.60
CA ASN A 200 -36.44 4.67 -30.36
C ASN A 200 -34.98 4.71 -30.84
N LEU A 201 -34.74 5.31 -32.02
CA LEU A 201 -33.40 5.50 -32.55
C LEU A 201 -32.56 6.43 -31.64
N VAL A 202 -33.13 7.55 -31.18
CA VAL A 202 -32.44 8.46 -30.24
C VAL A 202 -32.09 7.74 -28.98
N ASN A 203 -33.00 6.97 -28.39
CA ASN A 203 -32.76 6.18 -27.19
C ASN A 203 -31.66 5.13 -27.40
N ALA A 204 -31.68 4.41 -28.51
CA ALA A 204 -30.63 3.44 -28.86
C ALA A 204 -29.25 4.09 -29.03
N THR A 205 -29.20 5.27 -29.66
CA THR A 205 -27.97 6.03 -29.85
C THR A 205 -27.39 6.50 -28.50
N ASN A 206 -28.24 6.98 -27.59
CA ASN A 206 -27.83 7.34 -26.25
C ASN A 206 -27.33 6.13 -25.47
N GLN A 207 -27.98 4.98 -25.60
CA GLN A 207 -27.57 3.74 -24.95
C GLN A 207 -26.19 3.25 -25.45
N GLU A 208 -25.97 3.33 -26.78
CA GLU A 208 -24.64 3.02 -27.37
C GLU A 208 -23.55 3.96 -26.84
N TRP A 209 -23.83 5.25 -26.80
CA TRP A 209 -22.89 6.23 -26.23
C TRP A 209 -22.55 5.91 -24.78
N MET A 210 -23.54 5.62 -23.94
CA MET A 210 -23.32 5.27 -22.54
C MET A 210 -22.50 3.98 -22.36
N ALA A 211 -22.80 2.95 -23.15
CA ALA A 211 -22.03 1.71 -23.17
C ALA A 211 -20.57 1.96 -23.54
N ARG A 212 -20.33 2.78 -24.57
CA ARG A 212 -18.99 3.17 -25.03
C ARG A 212 -18.24 3.99 -23.98
N VAL A 213 -18.89 4.94 -23.33
CA VAL A 213 -18.31 5.70 -22.20
C VAL A 213 -17.88 4.75 -21.09
N THR A 214 -18.74 3.79 -20.72
CA THR A 214 -18.44 2.81 -19.66
C THR A 214 -17.20 1.98 -19.99
N LEU A 215 -17.10 1.46 -21.21
CA LEU A 215 -15.94 0.68 -21.65
C LEU A 215 -14.65 1.50 -21.62
N PHE A 216 -14.65 2.68 -22.26
CA PHE A 216 -13.44 3.50 -22.36
C PHE A 216 -13.05 4.16 -21.05
N GLN A 217 -13.99 4.36 -20.12
CA GLN A 217 -13.69 4.76 -18.74
C GLN A 217 -12.89 3.67 -18.01
N MET A 218 -13.20 2.38 -18.19
CA MET A 218 -12.41 1.28 -17.63
C MET A 218 -10.99 1.24 -18.19
N LEU A 219 -10.80 1.67 -19.44
CA LEU A 219 -9.50 1.80 -20.10
C LEU A 219 -8.82 3.14 -19.83
N MET A 220 -9.48 4.10 -19.18
CA MET A 220 -9.00 5.47 -19.00
C MET A 220 -8.73 6.22 -20.31
N LEU A 221 -9.49 5.90 -21.34
CA LEU A 221 -9.41 6.52 -22.66
C LEU A 221 -10.64 7.40 -22.93
N SER A 222 -10.49 8.40 -23.83
CA SER A 222 -11.61 9.21 -24.27
C SER A 222 -12.52 8.40 -25.22
N PRO A 223 -13.85 8.38 -25.01
CA PRO A 223 -14.78 7.70 -25.89
C PRO A 223 -14.93 8.39 -27.26
N ASP A 224 -14.54 9.68 -27.39
CA ASP A 224 -14.73 10.46 -28.64
C ASP A 224 -13.78 10.03 -29.76
N SER A 225 -12.56 9.62 -29.40
CA SER A 225 -11.49 9.26 -30.35
C SER A 225 -11.32 7.75 -30.52
N ASN A 226 -12.10 6.94 -29.80
CA ASN A 226 -11.96 5.50 -29.76
C ASN A 226 -13.31 4.82 -30.03
N ASP A 227 -13.28 3.69 -30.72
CA ASP A 227 -14.44 2.85 -30.99
C ASP A 227 -14.07 1.36 -30.93
N VAL A 228 -15.07 0.48 -30.89
CA VAL A 228 -14.84 -0.98 -30.83
C VAL A 228 -14.95 -1.59 -32.24
N ALA A 229 -14.05 -2.52 -32.51
CA ALA A 229 -14.11 -3.36 -33.69
C ALA A 229 -15.27 -4.37 -33.55
N VAL A 230 -16.01 -4.58 -34.62
CA VAL A 230 -17.00 -5.67 -34.68
C VAL A 230 -16.25 -6.95 -35.09
N PRO A 231 -16.16 -7.98 -34.22
CA PRO A 231 -15.50 -9.21 -34.59
C PRO A 231 -16.22 -9.93 -35.72
N GLU A 232 -15.48 -10.43 -36.70
CA GLU A 232 -16.03 -11.40 -37.63
C GLU A 232 -16.22 -12.72 -36.88
N ILE A 233 -17.49 -13.11 -36.69
CA ILE A 233 -17.80 -14.39 -36.03
C ILE A 233 -17.55 -15.49 -37.09
N SER A 234 -16.35 -16.04 -37.11
CA SER A 234 -16.10 -17.32 -37.71
C SER A 234 -16.79 -18.43 -36.91
N GLU A 235 -17.12 -19.54 -37.54
CA GLU A 235 -17.86 -20.67 -36.95
C GLU A 235 -17.40 -20.93 -35.51
N VAL A 236 -18.35 -20.95 -34.56
CA VAL A 236 -18.08 -21.32 -33.16
C VAL A 236 -17.58 -22.75 -33.18
N PRO A 237 -16.32 -23.02 -32.74
CA PRO A 237 -15.83 -24.38 -32.67
C PRO A 237 -16.80 -25.19 -31.80
N ASP A 238 -17.17 -26.39 -32.25
CA ASP A 238 -17.94 -27.33 -31.42
C ASP A 238 -17.13 -27.64 -30.15
N ALA A 239 -17.31 -26.85 -29.13
CA ALA A 239 -16.75 -27.09 -27.83
C ALA A 239 -17.50 -28.30 -27.26
N GLY A 240 -16.92 -29.50 -27.44
CA GLY A 240 -17.50 -30.73 -26.95
C GLY A 240 -17.98 -30.58 -25.50
N VAL A 241 -19.05 -31.27 -25.16
CA VAL A 241 -19.69 -31.18 -23.83
C VAL A 241 -18.67 -31.56 -22.73
N VAL A 242 -18.09 -30.56 -22.06
CA VAL A 242 -17.23 -30.76 -20.90
C VAL A 242 -18.10 -31.18 -19.72
N SER A 243 -17.82 -32.33 -19.10
CA SER A 243 -18.60 -32.78 -17.95
C SER A 243 -18.44 -31.83 -16.74
N ALA A 244 -19.53 -31.60 -16.03
CA ALA A 244 -19.53 -30.74 -14.83
C ALA A 244 -18.47 -31.15 -13.78
N GLY A 245 -18.25 -32.48 -13.63
CA GLY A 245 -17.22 -33.02 -12.74
C GLY A 245 -15.80 -32.64 -13.15
N HIS A 246 -15.50 -32.62 -14.46
CA HIS A 246 -14.20 -32.20 -14.95
C HIS A 246 -13.98 -30.69 -14.76
N LEU A 247 -15.01 -29.87 -15.04
CA LEU A 247 -14.95 -28.43 -14.78
C LEU A 247 -14.72 -28.13 -13.29
N LEU A 248 -15.42 -28.84 -12.40
CA LEU A 248 -15.23 -28.68 -10.95
C LEU A 248 -13.82 -29.06 -10.51
N SER A 249 -13.26 -30.13 -11.03
CA SER A 249 -11.87 -30.54 -10.70
C SER A 249 -10.85 -29.52 -11.19
N LEU A 250 -11.03 -28.97 -12.39
CA LEU A 250 -10.16 -27.90 -12.91
C LEU A 250 -10.29 -26.61 -12.08
N TYR A 251 -11.49 -26.24 -11.66
CA TYR A 251 -11.70 -25.09 -10.78
C TYR A 251 -10.99 -25.28 -9.45
N GLN A 252 -11.17 -26.45 -8.81
CA GLN A 252 -10.51 -26.74 -7.53
C GLN A 252 -8.97 -26.74 -7.61
N GLU A 253 -8.41 -27.09 -8.75
CA GLU A 253 -6.95 -27.10 -8.95
C GLU A 253 -6.39 -25.73 -9.33
N LYS A 254 -7.11 -24.98 -10.16
CA LYS A 254 -6.58 -23.77 -10.82
C LYS A 254 -7.10 -22.45 -10.27
N ALA A 255 -8.29 -22.44 -9.65
CA ALA A 255 -8.93 -21.19 -9.22
C ALA A 255 -8.06 -20.40 -8.23
N PRO A 256 -7.67 -19.17 -8.58
CA PRO A 256 -6.83 -18.34 -7.71
C PRO A 256 -7.57 -17.93 -6.43
N GLU A 257 -8.91 -17.83 -6.44
CA GLU A 257 -9.75 -17.54 -5.29
C GLU A 257 -9.58 -18.60 -4.19
N LEU A 258 -9.61 -19.87 -4.58
CA LEU A 258 -9.42 -21.00 -3.65
C LEU A 258 -8.00 -21.01 -3.08
N LYS A 259 -6.98 -20.75 -3.91
CA LYS A 259 -5.58 -20.67 -3.48
C LYS A 259 -5.34 -19.48 -2.54
N ALA A 260 -5.98 -18.34 -2.80
CA ALA A 260 -5.96 -17.19 -1.91
C ALA A 260 -6.59 -17.52 -0.55
N ALA A 261 -7.78 -18.14 -0.57
CA ALA A 261 -8.48 -18.56 0.65
C ALA A 261 -7.66 -19.59 1.44
N GLU A 262 -7.05 -20.58 0.79
CA GLU A 262 -6.17 -21.56 1.43
C GLU A 262 -4.93 -20.91 2.06
N SER A 263 -4.31 -19.98 1.35
CA SER A 263 -3.17 -19.22 1.86
C SER A 263 -3.55 -18.41 3.11
N ARG A 264 -4.76 -17.81 3.15
CA ARG A 264 -5.29 -17.13 4.34
C ARG A 264 -5.56 -18.09 5.50
N VAL A 265 -6.07 -19.29 5.23
CA VAL A 265 -6.24 -20.33 6.26
C VAL A 265 -4.88 -20.69 6.86
N ASN A 266 -3.87 -20.94 6.03
CA ASN A 266 -2.52 -21.24 6.50
C ASN A 266 -1.93 -20.06 7.30
N ALA A 267 -2.12 -18.82 6.84
CA ALA A 267 -1.68 -17.64 7.56
C ALA A 267 -2.34 -17.53 8.94
N SER A 268 -3.66 -17.73 9.04
CA SER A 268 -4.39 -17.68 10.31
C SER A 268 -4.00 -18.80 11.26
N GLN A 269 -3.69 -20.01 10.74
CA GLN A 269 -3.15 -21.10 11.54
C GLN A 269 -1.80 -20.75 12.17
N TYR A 270 -0.89 -20.16 11.38
CA TYR A 270 0.39 -19.66 11.92
C TYR A 270 0.18 -18.49 12.91
N GLY A 271 -0.81 -17.62 12.68
CA GLY A 271 -1.20 -16.57 13.62
C GLY A 271 -1.64 -17.16 14.98
N TRP A 272 -2.39 -18.25 14.96
CA TRP A 272 -2.74 -19.00 16.18
C TRP A 272 -1.49 -19.59 16.86
N LYS A 273 -0.55 -20.19 16.13
CA LYS A 273 0.74 -20.67 16.67
C LYS A 273 1.59 -19.54 17.25
N VAL A 274 1.57 -18.34 16.64
CA VAL A 274 2.20 -17.15 17.22
C VAL A 274 1.59 -16.82 18.58
N ALA A 275 0.26 -16.81 18.68
CA ALA A 275 -0.41 -16.55 19.95
C ALA A 275 -0.08 -17.61 21.02
N GLN A 276 -0.02 -18.90 20.65
CA GLN A 276 0.37 -19.99 21.56
C GLN A 276 1.80 -19.80 22.09
N GLY A 277 2.71 -19.25 21.29
CA GLY A 277 4.07 -18.94 21.69
C GLY A 277 4.18 -18.00 22.90
N ALA A 278 3.13 -17.20 23.16
CA ALA A 278 3.06 -16.30 24.30
C ALA A 278 2.96 -17.01 25.69
N TYR A 279 2.73 -18.33 25.70
CA TYR A 279 2.84 -19.13 26.93
C TYR A 279 4.27 -19.49 27.28
N SER A 280 5.19 -19.40 26.33
CA SER A 280 6.59 -19.80 26.50
C SER A 280 7.40 -18.69 27.17
N PRO A 281 8.48 -19.06 27.89
CA PRO A 281 9.45 -18.07 28.33
C PRO A 281 10.03 -17.27 27.17
N GLN A 282 10.39 -16.02 27.45
CA GLN A 282 11.10 -15.13 26.50
C GLN A 282 12.50 -14.85 27.02
N LEU A 283 13.51 -15.10 26.17
CA LEU A 283 14.89 -14.78 26.39
C LEU A 283 15.32 -13.66 25.45
N ALA A 284 15.83 -12.57 26.00
CA ALA A 284 16.32 -11.44 25.24
C ALA A 284 17.69 -10.97 25.75
N ILE A 285 18.51 -10.46 24.85
CA ILE A 285 19.76 -9.76 25.16
C ILE A 285 19.61 -8.30 24.78
N SER A 286 20.10 -7.41 25.64
CA SER A 286 20.19 -5.98 25.37
C SER A 286 21.59 -5.46 25.69
N ALA A 287 22.04 -4.50 24.87
CA ALA A 287 23.27 -3.77 25.09
C ALA A 287 22.96 -2.27 25.06
N ASN A 288 23.51 -1.55 26.06
CA ASN A 288 23.36 -0.10 26.14
C ASN A 288 24.74 0.52 26.33
N LEU A 289 25.01 1.53 25.54
CA LEU A 289 26.16 2.43 25.68
C LEU A 289 25.60 3.80 25.99
N GLY A 290 26.19 4.50 26.96
CA GLY A 290 25.70 5.82 27.30
C GLY A 290 26.71 6.66 28.02
N THR A 291 26.50 7.96 27.97
CA THR A 291 27.27 8.93 28.71
C THR A 291 26.38 10.13 29.06
N ILE A 292 26.79 10.86 30.10
CA ILE A 292 26.06 12.02 30.61
C ILE A 292 27.00 13.18 30.79
N TYR A 293 26.55 14.37 30.46
CA TYR A 293 27.15 15.63 30.80
C TYR A 293 26.24 16.41 31.74
N SER A 294 26.78 17.00 32.79
CA SER A 294 26.09 17.94 33.69
C SER A 294 26.89 19.23 33.82
N ASP A 295 26.22 20.37 33.71
CA ASP A 295 26.82 21.68 33.96
C ASP A 295 27.16 21.89 35.45
N GLN A 296 26.70 20.98 36.31
CA GLN A 296 26.96 20.99 37.76
C GLN A 296 28.09 20.06 38.16
N ALA A 297 28.63 19.25 37.24
CA ALA A 297 29.78 18.38 37.55
C ALA A 297 31.04 19.22 37.77
N LEU A 298 31.52 19.28 39.00
CA LEU A 298 32.68 20.06 39.40
C LEU A 298 33.89 19.15 39.61
N MET A 299 35.05 19.62 39.21
CA MET A 299 36.34 19.01 39.53
C MET A 299 37.18 19.95 40.42
N PRO A 300 37.98 19.41 41.36
CA PRO A 300 38.85 20.22 42.19
C PRO A 300 39.95 20.88 41.35
N VAL A 301 40.22 22.11 41.67
CA VAL A 301 41.44 22.82 41.18
C VAL A 301 42.49 22.75 42.26
N TYR A 302 43.62 22.17 41.90
CA TYR A 302 44.73 22.00 42.82
C TYR A 302 45.71 23.18 42.73
N GLY A 303 46.10 23.70 43.86
CA GLY A 303 47.14 24.73 43.98
C GLY A 303 48.51 24.15 43.77
N PRO A 304 49.55 25.03 43.58
CA PRO A 304 50.93 24.60 43.37
C PRO A 304 51.61 24.08 44.63
N THR A 305 50.99 24.27 45.78
CA THR A 305 51.55 23.85 47.06
C THR A 305 50.83 22.64 47.60
N LEU A 306 51.57 21.71 48.19
CA LEU A 306 51.00 20.57 48.92
C LEU A 306 50.60 20.98 50.36
N PHE A 307 49.45 20.50 50.80
CA PHE A 307 48.99 20.56 52.14
C PHE A 307 49.50 19.29 52.89
N TYR A 308 50.18 19.44 54.01
CA TYR A 308 50.67 18.29 54.76
C TYR A 308 49.72 18.00 55.89
N GLN A 309 49.05 16.86 55.89
CA GLN A 309 48.25 16.39 57.00
C GLN A 309 49.12 15.58 57.99
N GLN A 310 49.14 16.04 59.23
CA GLN A 310 49.84 15.36 60.32
C GLN A 310 48.90 14.28 60.88
N TYR A 311 49.40 13.06 60.96
CA TYR A 311 48.75 11.96 61.67
C TYR A 311 49.41 11.72 63.02
N TYR A 312 48.60 11.39 64.04
CA TYR A 312 49.04 11.17 65.40
C TYR A 312 48.70 9.76 65.88
N ASP A 313 49.52 9.18 66.80
CA ASP A 313 49.15 7.92 67.45
C ASP A 313 48.09 8.15 68.56
N ALA A 314 47.67 7.05 69.23
CA ALA A 314 46.68 7.12 70.30
C ALA A 314 47.15 7.96 71.55
N ASN A 315 48.46 8.27 71.66
CA ASN A 315 49.06 9.09 72.72
C ASN A 315 49.28 10.54 72.25
N GLY A 316 48.84 10.92 71.05
CA GLY A 316 49.03 12.26 70.53
C GLY A 316 50.42 12.53 69.93
N VAL A 317 51.25 11.51 69.73
CA VAL A 317 52.57 11.65 69.11
C VAL A 317 52.44 11.66 67.58
N PRO A 318 53.08 12.60 66.90
CA PRO A 318 53.01 12.64 65.41
C PRO A 318 53.74 11.44 64.81
N ILE A 319 53.06 10.63 63.98
CA ILE A 319 53.58 9.41 63.40
C ILE A 319 53.88 9.54 61.91
N ALA A 320 53.16 10.42 61.22
CA ALA A 320 53.35 10.61 59.74
C ALA A 320 52.87 11.98 59.30
N GLN A 321 53.55 12.54 58.29
CA GLN A 321 53.05 13.65 57.47
C GLN A 321 52.80 13.16 56.09
N VAL A 322 51.53 13.26 55.67
CA VAL A 322 51.12 12.84 54.34
C VAL A 322 50.86 14.08 53.48
N PRO A 323 51.57 14.24 52.38
CA PRO A 323 51.29 15.34 51.47
C PRO A 323 49.95 15.10 50.73
N LEU A 324 49.05 16.04 50.91
CA LEU A 324 47.75 16.06 50.20
C LEU A 324 47.74 17.21 49.22
N PRO A 325 47.11 17.04 48.05
CA PRO A 325 46.90 18.13 47.08
C PRO A 325 46.09 19.27 47.73
N ASN A 326 46.58 20.49 47.63
CA ASN A 326 45.88 21.68 48.12
C ASN A 326 44.76 22.06 47.15
N VAL A 327 43.52 21.83 47.55
CA VAL A 327 42.35 22.22 46.73
C VAL A 327 42.06 23.71 46.94
N THR A 328 42.32 24.49 45.92
CA THR A 328 42.15 25.97 45.94
C THR A 328 40.77 26.43 45.43
N GLY A 329 40.03 25.53 44.81
CA GLY A 329 38.68 25.82 44.28
C GLY A 329 38.07 24.65 43.54
N THR A 330 36.95 24.89 42.90
CA THR A 330 36.30 23.93 42.02
C THR A 330 35.96 24.61 40.70
N GLN A 331 36.06 23.87 39.58
CA GLN A 331 35.64 24.31 38.27
C GLN A 331 34.74 23.27 37.62
N THR A 332 33.90 23.67 36.66
CA THR A 332 33.08 22.72 35.92
C THR A 332 33.96 21.79 35.09
N THR A 333 33.77 20.49 35.25
CA THR A 333 34.50 19.50 34.47
C THR A 333 34.25 19.71 32.99
N PRO A 334 35.29 19.79 32.12
CA PRO A 334 35.14 19.97 30.68
C PRO A 334 34.24 18.91 30.05
N PHE A 335 33.54 19.29 29.01
CA PHE A 335 32.58 18.40 28.30
C PHE A 335 33.27 17.08 27.87
N GLY A 336 34.43 17.14 27.23
CA GLY A 336 35.16 15.96 26.75
C GLY A 336 35.53 14.99 27.87
N ASP A 337 35.97 15.54 29.04
CA ASP A 337 36.33 14.74 30.20
C ASP A 337 35.11 14.06 30.82
N GLN A 338 34.00 14.77 30.91
CA GLN A 338 32.74 14.16 31.36
C GLN A 338 32.26 13.08 30.42
N MET A 339 32.28 13.31 29.07
CA MET A 339 31.89 12.32 28.10
C MET A 339 32.69 11.02 28.20
N ASN A 340 33.97 11.13 28.46
CA ASN A 340 34.88 9.98 28.62
C ASN A 340 34.71 9.29 29.99
N ASN A 341 34.69 10.09 31.05
CA ASN A 341 34.65 9.57 32.43
C ASN A 341 33.31 8.93 32.77
N ASN A 342 32.22 9.44 32.18
CA ASN A 342 30.86 8.97 32.41
C ASN A 342 30.40 7.92 31.36
N PHE A 343 31.32 7.50 30.48
CA PHE A 343 30.99 6.48 29.49
C PHE A 343 30.76 5.14 30.16
N GLY A 344 29.52 4.66 30.04
CA GLY A 344 29.08 3.39 30.59
C GLY A 344 28.66 2.40 29.52
N GLN A 345 28.93 1.13 29.76
CA GLN A 345 28.51 0.02 28.90
C GLN A 345 27.76 -1.00 29.76
N THR A 346 26.61 -1.45 29.26
CA THR A 346 25.82 -2.47 29.95
C THR A 346 25.37 -3.51 28.94
N VAL A 347 25.58 -4.79 29.23
CA VAL A 347 24.99 -5.92 28.51
C VAL A 347 24.15 -6.69 29.52
N ALA A 348 22.88 -6.91 29.16
CA ALA A 348 21.94 -7.64 30.00
C ALA A 348 21.31 -8.80 29.24
N LEU A 349 21.22 -9.94 29.90
CA LEU A 349 20.44 -11.09 29.46
C LEU A 349 19.20 -11.18 30.34
N SER A 350 18.02 -11.12 29.76
CA SER A 350 16.76 -11.15 30.49
C SER A 350 15.93 -12.39 30.10
N LEU A 351 15.45 -13.12 31.09
CA LEU A 351 14.50 -14.22 30.96
C LEU A 351 13.18 -13.82 31.61
N THR A 352 12.14 -13.72 30.82
CA THR A 352 10.77 -13.44 31.28
C THR A 352 9.91 -14.68 31.15
N ILE A 353 9.34 -15.15 32.26
CA ILE A 353 8.49 -16.32 32.31
C ILE A 353 7.06 -15.87 32.67
N PRO A 354 6.07 -15.97 31.76
CA PRO A 354 4.70 -15.59 32.06
C PRO A 354 4.03 -16.66 32.95
N ILE A 355 3.82 -16.35 34.24
CA ILE A 355 3.13 -17.25 35.16
C ILE A 355 1.64 -16.96 35.18
N PHE A 356 1.26 -15.71 35.39
CA PHE A 356 -0.12 -15.24 35.38
C PHE A 356 -0.18 -13.78 34.91
N ASN A 357 -1.03 -13.52 33.93
CA ASN A 357 -1.16 -12.20 33.29
C ASN A 357 -2.62 -11.80 33.05
N ASN A 358 -3.46 -11.96 34.07
CA ASN A 358 -4.87 -11.55 34.05
C ASN A 358 -5.63 -12.07 32.81
N TYR A 359 -5.43 -13.33 32.44
CA TYR A 359 -6.09 -13.99 31.30
C TYR A 359 -5.70 -13.43 29.91
N GLN A 360 -4.75 -12.49 29.81
CA GLN A 360 -4.40 -11.85 28.52
C GLN A 360 -3.86 -12.86 27.50
N THR A 361 -2.91 -13.70 27.87
CA THR A 361 -2.37 -14.74 26.97
C THR A 361 -3.42 -15.74 26.58
N LYS A 362 -4.18 -16.28 27.54
CA LYS A 362 -5.22 -17.28 27.27
C LYS A 362 -6.33 -16.72 26.37
N GLY A 363 -6.79 -15.50 26.65
CA GLY A 363 -7.76 -14.78 25.84
C GLY A 363 -7.24 -14.47 24.42
N GLY A 364 -5.97 -14.10 24.28
CA GLY A 364 -5.31 -13.89 23.00
C GLY A 364 -5.25 -15.15 22.14
N VAL A 365 -4.86 -16.29 22.74
CA VAL A 365 -4.84 -17.61 22.07
C VAL A 365 -6.23 -18.02 21.62
N ARG A 366 -7.25 -17.85 22.51
CA ARG A 366 -8.63 -18.20 22.15
C ARG A 366 -9.16 -17.34 21.01
N ARG A 367 -8.83 -16.05 20.98
CA ARG A 367 -9.21 -15.15 19.89
C ARG A 367 -8.56 -15.55 18.58
N ALA A 368 -7.27 -15.90 18.60
CA ALA A 368 -6.55 -16.37 17.42
C ALA A 368 -7.11 -17.71 16.89
N GLU A 369 -7.52 -18.61 17.78
CA GLU A 369 -8.20 -19.86 17.43
C GLU A 369 -9.55 -19.60 16.74
N ILE A 370 -10.38 -18.70 17.30
CA ILE A 370 -11.66 -18.31 16.69
C ILE A 370 -11.45 -17.69 15.32
N ASN A 371 -10.44 -16.83 15.17
CA ASN A 371 -10.08 -16.24 13.88
C ASN A 371 -9.68 -17.32 12.85
N TYR A 372 -8.89 -18.31 13.27
CA TYR A 372 -8.55 -19.45 12.40
C TYR A 372 -9.81 -20.21 11.95
N GLN A 373 -10.72 -20.55 12.88
CA GLN A 373 -11.99 -21.22 12.57
C GLN A 373 -12.84 -20.41 11.59
N ASN A 374 -12.96 -19.09 11.80
CA ASN A 374 -13.66 -18.20 10.88
C ASN A 374 -13.05 -18.20 9.49
N THR A 375 -11.72 -18.23 9.39
CA THR A 375 -11.03 -18.25 8.08
C THR A 375 -11.25 -19.60 7.36
N VAL A 376 -11.31 -20.71 8.11
CA VAL A 376 -11.67 -22.03 7.55
C VAL A 376 -13.09 -22.02 7.00
N LEU A 377 -14.06 -21.45 7.74
CA LEU A 377 -15.44 -21.32 7.25
C LEU A 377 -15.51 -20.40 6.02
N ALA A 378 -14.79 -19.29 6.01
CA ALA A 378 -14.73 -18.42 4.84
C ALA A 378 -14.23 -19.15 3.58
N LYS A 379 -13.20 -20.02 3.71
CA LYS A 379 -12.75 -20.88 2.60
C LYS A 379 -13.85 -21.83 2.09
N GLN A 380 -14.74 -22.31 2.97
CA GLN A 380 -15.84 -23.22 2.57
C GLN A 380 -16.97 -22.49 1.80
N ILE A 381 -17.08 -21.18 1.97
CA ILE A 381 -18.07 -20.34 1.30
C ILE A 381 -17.57 -19.89 -0.09
N THR A 382 -16.24 -19.78 -0.27
CA THR A 382 -15.61 -19.50 -1.56
C THR A 382 -15.70 -20.69 -2.51
#